data_7a1436120f2cffd43325445148a7353c
#
_entry.id   7a1436120f2cffd43325445148a7353c
#
_cell.length_a   1.000
_cell.length_b   1.000
_cell.length_c   1.000
_cell.angle_alpha   90.00
_cell.angle_beta   90.00
_cell.angle_gamma   90.00
#
_symmetry.space_group_name_H-M   'P 1'
#
loop_
_entity.id
_entity.type
_entity.pdbx_description
1 polymer ?
#
loop_
_entity_poly.entity_id
_entity_poly.type
_entity_poly.pdbx_seq_one_letter_code
_entity_poly.pdbx_strand_id
1 'polypeptide(L)'
;EEVISRLKQENAEIIFVNQEQSEIPGTFWRFLVIDDESVDKFMIRDADSLISYKEKAAVKEWLNSGKYFHVMRDSRMHNELILAGMWGGYNGVIKNMFGLMKDYLKEDMDVNRISDQVFLRKRIWKTVIQSVLVHDSYHLGKEGKPYPDYEISDIEKIAFFHIGMIDSNSCTIKTEIEIKAKKVKWYLENENGEIICSYDSFIKKENGKQIIEINLPTFYSSKIKSNKWKISYEVLE
;
A
#
# COMPACT_ATOMS: atom_id res chain seq x y z
N GLU A 1 -1.27 -8.21 -18.50
CA GLU A 1 -2.50 -7.60 -19.11
C GLU A 1 -3.71 -7.72 -18.18
N GLU A 2 -3.96 -8.87 -17.54
CA GLU A 2 -5.12 -9.10 -16.65
C GLU A 2 -5.14 -8.13 -15.44
N VAL A 3 -4.02 -7.96 -14.73
CA VAL A 3 -3.91 -7.04 -13.59
C VAL A 3 -4.24 -5.60 -13.98
N ILE A 4 -3.69 -5.14 -15.12
CA ILE A 4 -3.94 -3.80 -15.64
C ILE A 4 -5.43 -3.61 -15.96
N SER A 5 -6.06 -4.61 -16.59
CA SER A 5 -7.49 -4.58 -16.92
C SER A 5 -8.36 -4.48 -15.65
N ARG A 6 -8.01 -5.22 -14.61
CA ARG A 6 -8.72 -5.17 -13.32
C ARG A 6 -8.56 -3.82 -12.63
N LEU A 7 -7.35 -3.29 -12.56
CA LEU A 7 -7.11 -1.96 -11.97
C LEU A 7 -7.91 -0.87 -12.69
N LYS A 8 -8.01 -0.93 -14.03
CA LYS A 8 -8.84 0.00 -14.80
C LYS A 8 -10.34 -0.14 -14.49
N GLN A 9 -10.84 -1.36 -14.28
CA GLN A 9 -12.23 -1.61 -13.86
C GLN A 9 -12.54 -0.99 -12.49
N GLU A 10 -11.53 -0.93 -11.60
CA GLU A 10 -11.60 -0.26 -10.30
C GLU A 10 -11.33 1.25 -10.39
N ASN A 11 -11.41 1.84 -11.59
CA ASN A 11 -11.13 3.26 -11.86
C ASN A 11 -9.70 3.71 -11.51
N ALA A 12 -8.74 2.78 -11.50
CA ALA A 12 -7.33 3.15 -11.34
C ALA A 12 -6.78 3.68 -12.66
N GLU A 13 -6.12 4.82 -12.62
CA GLU A 13 -5.31 5.31 -13.72
C GLU A 13 -3.97 4.57 -13.73
N ILE A 14 -3.55 4.10 -14.90
CA ILE A 14 -2.30 3.36 -15.07
C ILE A 14 -1.33 4.21 -15.86
N ILE A 15 -0.29 4.66 -15.19
CA ILE A 15 0.80 5.42 -15.79
C ILE A 15 2.00 4.50 -16.00
N PHE A 16 2.45 4.38 -17.24
CA PHE A 16 3.65 3.64 -17.57
C PHE A 16 4.86 4.57 -17.53
N VAL A 17 5.89 4.15 -16.80
CA VAL A 17 7.16 4.88 -16.80
C VAL A 17 7.79 4.84 -18.20
N ASN A 18 8.32 5.96 -18.64
CA ASN A 18 9.06 6.04 -19.89
C ASN A 18 10.50 5.50 -19.74
N GLN A 19 11.27 5.49 -20.83
CA GLN A 19 12.63 4.95 -20.82
C GLN A 19 13.54 5.66 -19.81
N GLU A 20 13.50 7.00 -19.76
CA GLU A 20 14.32 7.78 -18.82
C GLU A 20 13.92 7.52 -17.35
N GLN A 21 12.62 7.45 -17.08
CA GLN A 21 12.11 7.14 -15.74
C GLN A 21 12.43 5.71 -15.29
N SER A 22 12.60 4.77 -16.22
CA SER A 22 12.96 3.39 -15.91
C SER A 22 14.42 3.22 -15.45
N GLU A 23 15.26 4.24 -15.62
CA GLU A 23 16.65 4.26 -15.16
C GLU A 23 16.75 4.45 -13.64
N ILE A 24 15.71 4.95 -12.98
CA ILE A 24 15.69 5.10 -11.51
C ILE A 24 15.05 3.87 -10.84
N PRO A 25 15.44 3.54 -9.59
CA PRO A 25 14.86 2.40 -8.86
C PRO A 25 13.34 2.51 -8.72
N GLY A 26 12.63 1.40 -8.86
CA GLY A 26 11.16 1.34 -8.81
C GLY A 26 10.54 1.91 -7.52
N THR A 27 11.27 1.87 -6.40
CA THR A 27 10.81 2.49 -5.14
C THR A 27 10.66 4.02 -5.23
N PHE A 28 11.32 4.66 -6.19
CA PHE A 28 11.22 6.09 -6.44
C PHE A 28 10.05 6.46 -7.37
N TRP A 29 9.54 5.52 -8.19
CA TRP A 29 8.48 5.81 -9.15
C TRP A 29 7.21 6.39 -8.52
N ARG A 30 6.94 6.01 -7.26
CA ARG A 30 5.81 6.55 -6.48
C ARG A 30 5.84 8.08 -6.32
N PHE A 31 6.99 8.71 -6.49
CA PHE A 31 7.14 10.17 -6.37
C PHE A 31 6.93 10.92 -7.69
N LEU A 32 6.85 10.22 -8.83
CA LEU A 32 6.65 10.85 -10.14
C LEU A 32 5.33 11.61 -10.24
N VAL A 33 4.31 11.20 -9.48
CA VAL A 33 3.02 11.90 -9.39
C VAL A 33 3.16 13.37 -8.95
N ILE A 34 4.27 13.74 -8.31
CA ILE A 34 4.53 15.10 -7.82
C ILE A 34 4.86 16.07 -8.97
N ASP A 35 5.33 15.55 -10.10
CA ASP A 35 5.61 16.32 -11.30
C ASP A 35 4.42 16.30 -12.31
N ASP A 36 3.30 15.64 -11.98
CA ASP A 36 2.12 15.57 -12.83
C ASP A 36 1.24 16.83 -12.66
N GLU A 37 1.23 17.70 -13.67
CA GLU A 37 0.49 18.96 -13.64
C GLU A 37 -1.04 18.78 -13.57
N SER A 38 -1.57 17.59 -13.87
CA SER A 38 -2.99 17.26 -13.75
C SER A 38 -3.44 16.96 -12.34
N VAL A 39 -2.48 16.78 -11.41
CA VAL A 39 -2.72 16.41 -10.01
C VAL A 39 -2.62 17.63 -9.09
N ASP A 40 -3.71 18.01 -8.44
CA ASP A 40 -3.72 19.10 -7.45
C ASP A 40 -3.10 18.70 -6.11
N LYS A 41 -3.37 17.47 -5.68
CA LYS A 41 -2.92 16.91 -4.39
C LYS A 41 -2.58 15.45 -4.57
N PHE A 42 -1.52 15.03 -3.94
CA PHE A 42 -1.08 13.64 -3.97
C PHE A 42 -1.03 13.02 -2.57
N MET A 43 -1.18 11.72 -2.52
CA MET A 43 -0.91 10.90 -1.34
C MET A 43 -0.15 9.65 -1.77
N ILE A 44 1.02 9.45 -1.18
CA ILE A 44 1.86 8.29 -1.46
C ILE A 44 1.54 7.18 -0.46
N ARG A 45 1.24 6.00 -0.99
CA ARG A 45 0.97 4.79 -0.20
C ARG A 45 1.66 3.58 -0.83
N ASP A 46 2.07 2.65 0.01
CA ASP A 46 2.48 1.33 -0.45
C ASP A 46 1.23 0.54 -0.87
N ALA A 47 1.32 -0.19 -1.96
CA ALA A 47 0.17 -0.91 -2.54
C ALA A 47 -0.33 -2.07 -1.66
N ASP A 48 0.48 -2.51 -0.70
CA ASP A 48 0.18 -3.55 0.28
C ASP A 48 -0.28 -3.00 1.64
N SER A 49 -0.38 -1.66 1.77
CA SER A 49 -0.86 -1.01 2.99
C SER A 49 -2.39 -1.10 3.12
N LEU A 50 -2.85 -1.43 4.32
CA LEU A 50 -4.26 -1.41 4.66
C LEU A 50 -4.72 0.04 4.90
N ILE A 51 -5.76 0.47 4.19
CA ILE A 51 -6.37 1.79 4.40
C ILE A 51 -7.36 1.74 5.55
N SER A 52 -7.33 2.74 6.43
CA SER A 52 -8.12 2.77 7.67
C SER A 52 -8.95 4.05 7.83
N TYR A 53 -9.92 4.01 8.74
CA TYR A 53 -10.66 5.21 9.13
C TYR A 53 -9.80 6.19 9.91
N LYS A 54 -8.81 5.72 10.66
CA LYS A 54 -7.77 6.55 11.29
C LYS A 54 -7.03 7.39 10.26
N GLU A 55 -6.57 6.75 9.19
CA GLU A 55 -5.92 7.43 8.08
C GLU A 55 -6.86 8.43 7.40
N LYS A 56 -8.10 8.01 7.10
CA LYS A 56 -9.12 8.89 6.50
C LYS A 56 -9.38 10.13 7.36
N ALA A 57 -9.46 9.98 8.67
CA ALA A 57 -9.65 11.11 9.59
C ALA A 57 -8.45 12.06 9.58
N ALA A 58 -7.22 11.52 9.61
CA ALA A 58 -5.99 12.29 9.54
C ALA A 58 -5.87 13.08 8.22
N VAL A 59 -6.17 12.44 7.10
CA VAL A 59 -6.20 13.10 5.79
C VAL A 59 -7.25 14.21 5.73
N LYS A 60 -8.46 13.97 6.25
CA LYS A 60 -9.51 14.97 6.31
C LYS A 60 -9.09 16.19 7.13
N GLU A 61 -8.40 15.97 8.25
CA GLU A 61 -7.86 17.06 9.05
C GLU A 61 -6.79 17.84 8.29
N TRP A 62 -5.86 17.15 7.62
CA TRP A 62 -4.86 17.81 6.80
C TRP A 62 -5.49 18.67 5.71
N LEU A 63 -6.45 18.16 4.97
CA LEU A 63 -7.12 18.91 3.90
C LEU A 63 -7.79 20.22 4.38
N ASN A 64 -8.17 20.26 5.66
CA ASN A 64 -8.78 21.44 6.30
C ASN A 64 -7.77 22.34 7.05
N SER A 65 -6.51 21.92 7.15
CA SER A 65 -5.50 22.58 8.00
C SER A 65 -4.83 23.80 7.37
N GLY A 66 -4.96 23.97 6.04
CA GLY A 66 -4.19 24.95 5.28
C GLY A 66 -2.70 24.62 5.13
N LYS A 67 -2.24 23.46 5.58
CA LYS A 67 -0.85 23.01 5.41
C LYS A 67 -0.65 22.36 4.05
N TYR A 68 0.49 22.65 3.42
CA TYR A 68 0.81 22.10 2.12
C TYR A 68 1.15 20.62 2.14
N PHE A 69 1.68 20.11 3.25
CA PHE A 69 2.10 18.71 3.35
C PHE A 69 1.47 18.00 4.54
N HIS A 70 1.37 16.69 4.42
CA HIS A 70 0.91 15.77 5.44
C HIS A 70 1.90 14.62 5.60
N VAL A 71 2.25 14.30 6.83
CA VAL A 71 3.10 13.15 7.19
C VAL A 71 2.42 12.37 8.29
N MET A 72 2.46 11.05 8.19
CA MET A 72 1.90 10.15 9.19
C MET A 72 2.96 9.20 9.75
N ARG A 73 2.95 9.02 11.06
CA ARG A 73 3.79 8.09 11.82
C ARG A 73 2.92 7.41 12.87
N ASP A 74 2.65 6.13 12.72
CA ASP A 74 1.70 5.40 13.55
C ASP A 74 2.23 4.09 14.14
N SER A 75 3.54 3.91 14.13
CA SER A 75 4.22 2.76 14.75
C SER A 75 5.48 3.22 15.46
N ARG A 76 5.91 2.48 16.48
CA ARG A 76 7.22 2.71 17.13
C ARG A 76 8.40 2.57 16.17
N MET A 77 8.19 1.85 15.06
CA MET A 77 9.19 1.70 14.01
C MET A 77 9.19 2.85 12.99
N HIS A 78 8.19 3.75 13.05
CA HIS A 78 8.05 4.90 12.18
C HIS A 78 8.88 6.09 12.71
N ASN A 79 10.19 5.95 12.70
CA ASN A 79 11.12 6.91 13.27
C ASN A 79 11.80 7.82 12.22
N GLU A 80 11.48 7.67 10.93
CA GLU A 80 11.94 8.57 9.88
C GLU A 80 11.12 9.88 9.84
N LEU A 81 11.74 10.95 9.37
CA LEU A 81 11.08 12.26 9.23
C LEU A 81 9.89 12.18 8.25
N ILE A 82 10.09 11.51 7.12
CA ILE A 82 9.06 11.20 6.13
C ILE A 82 9.20 9.72 5.75
N LEU A 83 8.15 8.96 5.97
CA LEU A 83 8.07 7.58 5.49
C LEU A 83 7.63 7.59 4.02
N ALA A 84 8.32 6.85 3.16
CA ALA A 84 8.12 6.88 1.72
C ALA A 84 6.70 6.55 1.27
N GLY A 85 5.98 5.71 2.02
CA GLY A 85 4.60 5.31 1.76
C GLY A 85 3.55 5.98 2.65
N MET A 86 3.87 7.05 3.40
CA MET A 86 2.95 7.62 4.39
C MET A 86 2.97 9.15 4.44
N TRP A 87 2.93 9.78 3.29
CA TRP A 87 2.91 11.23 3.19
C TRP A 87 2.11 11.71 1.99
N GLY A 88 1.80 13.00 1.97
CA GLY A 88 1.11 13.64 0.88
C GLY A 88 1.40 15.13 0.83
N GLY A 89 0.92 15.78 -0.21
CA GLY A 89 1.11 17.21 -0.38
C GLY A 89 0.27 17.81 -1.49
N TYR A 90 0.30 19.13 -1.56
CA TYR A 90 -0.20 19.89 -2.71
C TYR A 90 0.85 19.87 -3.79
N ASN A 91 0.40 19.65 -5.03
CA ASN A 91 1.29 19.67 -6.16
C ASN A 91 1.80 21.10 -6.45
N GLY A 92 2.89 21.23 -7.21
CA GLY A 92 3.51 22.48 -7.57
C GLY A 92 4.36 23.17 -6.48
N VAL A 93 4.35 22.68 -5.22
CA VAL A 93 5.23 23.19 -4.13
C VAL A 93 6.64 22.63 -4.27
N ILE A 94 6.77 21.33 -4.50
CA ILE A 94 8.04 20.70 -4.89
C ILE A 94 8.06 20.67 -6.41
N LYS A 95 9.10 21.23 -7.00
CA LYS A 95 9.26 21.28 -8.46
C LYS A 95 10.38 20.36 -8.91
N ASN A 96 10.19 19.73 -10.08
CA ASN A 96 11.19 18.90 -10.71
C ASN A 96 11.64 17.73 -9.81
N MET A 97 10.66 17.00 -9.26
CA MET A 97 10.94 15.86 -8.38
C MET A 97 11.81 14.82 -9.07
N PHE A 98 11.55 14.53 -10.34
CA PHE A 98 12.36 13.61 -11.14
C PHE A 98 13.82 14.03 -11.22
N GLY A 99 14.09 15.31 -11.48
CA GLY A 99 15.44 15.86 -11.49
C GLY A 99 16.13 15.73 -10.12
N LEU A 100 15.41 16.04 -9.03
CA LEU A 100 15.94 15.89 -7.66
C LEU A 100 16.29 14.43 -7.34
N MET A 101 15.48 13.47 -7.79
CA MET A 101 15.77 12.03 -7.64
C MET A 101 17.03 11.62 -8.43
N LYS A 102 17.12 12.04 -9.70
CA LYS A 102 18.31 11.74 -10.54
C LYS A 102 19.58 12.32 -9.94
N ASP A 103 19.55 13.55 -9.46
CA ASP A 103 20.75 14.17 -8.86
C ASP A 103 21.14 13.50 -7.54
N TYR A 104 20.16 13.13 -6.69
CA TYR A 104 20.44 12.34 -5.50
C TYR A 104 21.08 10.98 -5.83
N LEU A 105 20.56 10.26 -6.82
CA LEU A 105 21.07 8.94 -7.19
C LEU A 105 22.47 8.95 -7.83
N LYS A 106 22.88 10.09 -8.42
CA LYS A 106 24.28 10.26 -8.88
C LYS A 106 25.28 10.40 -7.72
N GLU A 107 24.82 10.94 -6.59
CA GLU A 107 25.66 11.16 -5.41
C GLU A 107 25.66 9.93 -4.47
N ASP A 108 24.60 9.14 -4.47
CA ASP A 108 24.44 7.98 -3.59
C ASP A 108 24.98 6.72 -4.29
N MET A 109 26.20 6.33 -3.90
CA MET A 109 26.89 5.17 -4.47
C MET A 109 26.30 3.82 -4.04
N ASP A 110 25.43 3.80 -3.02
CA ASP A 110 24.93 2.58 -2.38
C ASP A 110 23.40 2.55 -2.31
N VAL A 111 22.79 2.48 -3.51
CA VAL A 111 21.31 2.43 -3.64
C VAL A 111 20.78 1.11 -3.10
N ASN A 112 19.93 1.18 -2.09
CA ASN A 112 19.33 0.03 -1.41
C ASN A 112 17.83 0.25 -1.15
N ARG A 113 17.21 -0.70 -0.45
CA ARG A 113 15.76 -0.71 -0.22
C ARG A 113 15.19 0.54 0.48
N ILE A 114 16.01 1.26 1.26
CA ILE A 114 15.57 2.43 2.01
C ILE A 114 16.06 3.75 1.40
N SER A 115 16.69 3.72 0.23
CA SER A 115 17.24 4.93 -0.41
C SER A 115 16.19 5.99 -0.70
N ASP A 116 14.95 5.59 -0.99
CA ASP A 116 13.82 6.49 -1.17
C ASP A 116 13.47 7.28 0.11
N GLN A 117 13.52 6.66 1.28
CA GLN A 117 13.32 7.35 2.57
C GLN A 117 14.50 8.28 2.90
N VAL A 118 15.72 7.84 2.63
CA VAL A 118 16.93 8.67 2.82
C VAL A 118 16.89 9.88 1.88
N PHE A 119 16.47 9.70 0.63
CA PHE A 119 16.23 10.79 -0.32
C PHE A 119 15.23 11.81 0.25
N LEU A 120 14.06 11.36 0.71
CA LEU A 120 13.05 12.26 1.28
C LEU A 120 13.63 13.04 2.47
N ARG A 121 14.35 12.40 3.37
CA ARG A 121 14.99 13.05 4.50
C ARG A 121 16.03 14.08 4.08
N LYS A 122 16.91 13.73 3.13
CA LYS A 122 18.04 14.59 2.74
C LYS A 122 17.63 15.74 1.81
N ARG A 123 16.67 15.52 0.90
CA ARG A 123 16.34 16.46 -0.18
C ARG A 123 15.00 17.14 -0.02
N ILE A 124 14.01 16.46 0.54
CA ILE A 124 12.62 16.92 0.51
C ILE A 124 12.17 17.50 1.84
N TRP A 125 12.64 16.94 2.98
CA TRP A 125 12.19 17.35 4.30
C TRP A 125 12.35 18.85 4.57
N LYS A 126 13.42 19.47 4.11
CA LYS A 126 13.66 20.92 4.30
C LYS A 126 12.54 21.78 3.70
N THR A 127 11.93 21.35 2.61
CA THR A 127 10.77 22.02 2.01
C THR A 127 9.49 21.65 2.76
N VAL A 128 9.30 20.38 3.06
CA VAL A 128 8.09 19.86 3.72
C VAL A 128 7.86 20.47 5.09
N ILE A 129 8.91 20.60 5.91
CA ILE A 129 8.81 21.12 7.28
C ILE A 129 8.30 22.57 7.34
N GLN A 130 8.40 23.34 6.26
CA GLN A 130 7.94 24.73 6.24
C GLN A 130 6.40 24.85 6.34
N SER A 131 5.67 23.85 5.87
CA SER A 131 4.20 23.85 5.93
C SER A 131 3.64 22.43 5.97
N VAL A 132 3.87 21.73 7.08
CA VAL A 132 3.47 20.35 7.27
C VAL A 132 2.50 20.18 8.43
N LEU A 133 1.53 19.28 8.28
CA LEU A 133 0.79 18.67 9.38
C LEU A 133 1.34 17.26 9.59
N VAL A 134 1.83 16.98 10.80
CA VAL A 134 2.37 15.67 11.16
C VAL A 134 1.45 15.01 12.17
N HIS A 135 0.86 13.86 11.83
CA HIS A 135 0.20 12.99 12.77
C HIS A 135 1.19 11.91 13.26
N ASP A 136 1.35 11.80 14.56
CA ASP A 136 2.32 10.89 15.17
C ASP A 136 1.77 10.30 16.46
N SER A 137 1.74 8.97 16.55
CA SER A 137 1.22 8.27 17.73
C SER A 137 2.25 8.08 18.84
N TYR A 138 3.56 8.17 18.54
CA TYR A 138 4.60 7.73 19.47
C TYR A 138 5.73 8.76 19.71
N HIS A 139 6.06 9.52 18.68
CA HIS A 139 7.23 10.41 18.68
C HIS A 139 6.80 11.86 18.52
N LEU A 140 5.85 12.29 19.36
CA LEU A 140 5.30 13.65 19.34
C LEU A 140 6.42 14.70 19.50
N GLY A 141 7.23 14.85 18.46
CA GLY A 141 8.22 15.91 18.34
C GLY A 141 7.54 17.28 18.33
N LYS A 142 8.30 18.34 18.17
CA LYS A 142 7.78 19.71 18.12
C LYS A 142 6.72 19.92 17.04
N GLU A 143 6.81 19.17 15.93
CA GLU A 143 5.92 19.24 14.79
C GLU A 143 4.76 18.22 14.85
N GLY A 144 4.87 17.17 15.68
CA GLY A 144 3.91 16.07 15.75
C GLY A 144 2.72 16.35 16.63
N LYS A 145 1.55 15.86 16.24
CA LYS A 145 0.32 15.86 17.02
C LYS A 145 -0.37 14.49 17.00
N PRO A 146 -1.20 14.17 18.01
CA PRO A 146 -2.02 12.96 17.97
C PRO A 146 -2.96 12.92 16.75
N TYR A 147 -3.35 11.71 16.36
CA TYR A 147 -4.42 11.52 15.38
C TYR A 147 -5.75 12.04 15.90
N PRO A 148 -6.62 12.58 15.03
CA PRO A 148 -7.98 12.95 15.42
C PRO A 148 -8.81 11.73 15.81
N ASP A 149 -9.92 11.96 16.49
CA ASP A 149 -10.90 10.92 16.81
C ASP A 149 -11.49 10.33 15.51
N TYR A 150 -11.70 9.02 15.49
CA TYR A 150 -12.23 8.29 14.35
C TYR A 150 -13.06 7.07 14.82
N GLU A 151 -13.93 6.58 13.95
CA GLU A 151 -14.68 5.36 14.15
C GLU A 151 -13.80 4.14 13.84
N ILE A 152 -13.66 3.22 14.80
CA ILE A 152 -12.80 2.04 14.65
C ILE A 152 -13.50 1.01 13.75
N SER A 153 -12.90 0.68 12.62
CA SER A 153 -13.37 -0.36 11.72
C SER A 153 -12.91 -1.76 12.16
N ASP A 154 -13.47 -2.81 11.54
CA ASP A 154 -13.05 -4.20 11.84
C ASP A 154 -11.57 -4.46 11.54
N ILE A 155 -11.01 -3.81 10.51
CA ILE A 155 -9.60 -3.95 10.16
C ILE A 155 -8.68 -3.35 11.23
N GLU A 156 -9.12 -2.27 11.88
CA GLU A 156 -8.37 -1.58 12.93
C GLU A 156 -8.42 -2.31 14.29
N LYS A 157 -9.29 -3.32 14.43
CA LYS A 157 -9.32 -4.22 15.59
C LYS A 157 -8.25 -5.32 15.54
N ILE A 158 -7.48 -5.41 14.46
CA ILE A 158 -6.34 -6.32 14.36
C ILE A 158 -5.28 -5.89 15.40
N ALA A 159 -4.74 -6.87 16.12
CA ALA A 159 -3.72 -6.60 17.13
C ALA A 159 -2.52 -5.84 16.52
N PHE A 160 -2.10 -4.78 17.20
CA PHE A 160 -1.00 -3.90 16.77
C PHE A 160 -1.23 -3.17 15.44
N PHE A 161 -2.50 -3.01 15.02
CA PHE A 161 -2.81 -2.25 13.82
C PHE A 161 -2.20 -0.84 13.88
N HIS A 162 -1.61 -0.42 12.77
CA HIS A 162 -1.11 0.94 12.55
C HIS A 162 -1.26 1.32 11.07
N ILE A 163 -1.33 2.60 10.77
CA ILE A 163 -1.34 3.11 9.40
C ILE A 163 -0.03 2.70 8.71
N GLY A 164 -0.12 2.26 7.46
CA GLY A 164 1.02 1.71 6.72
C GLY A 164 1.35 0.26 7.09
N MET A 165 0.53 -0.38 7.93
CA MET A 165 0.68 -1.80 8.19
C MET A 165 0.47 -2.60 6.92
N ILE A 166 1.45 -3.42 6.58
CA ILE A 166 1.29 -4.47 5.58
C ILE A 166 0.67 -5.69 6.26
N ASP A 167 -0.18 -6.41 5.56
CA ASP A 167 -0.64 -7.71 6.05
C ASP A 167 0.45 -8.77 5.81
N SER A 168 1.50 -8.68 6.63
CA SER A 168 2.64 -9.60 6.56
C SER A 168 2.32 -11.02 7.03
N ASN A 169 1.19 -11.21 7.68
CA ASN A 169 0.71 -12.50 8.16
C ASN A 169 -0.24 -13.11 7.13
N SER A 170 0.24 -13.35 5.90
CA SER A 170 -0.54 -14.12 4.93
C SER A 170 -0.85 -15.50 5.52
N CYS A 171 -2.12 -15.85 5.51
CA CYS A 171 -2.56 -17.16 5.98
C CYS A 171 -2.71 -18.08 4.77
N THR A 172 -1.99 -19.21 4.81
CA THR A 172 -2.16 -20.25 3.79
C THR A 172 -3.42 -21.04 4.11
N ILE A 173 -4.34 -21.10 3.16
CA ILE A 173 -5.53 -21.94 3.24
C ILE A 173 -5.33 -23.11 2.31
N LYS A 174 -5.44 -24.32 2.88
CA LYS A 174 -5.41 -25.57 2.12
C LYS A 174 -6.84 -25.98 1.83
N THR A 175 -7.16 -26.16 0.56
CA THR A 175 -8.47 -26.67 0.11
C THR A 175 -8.28 -28.04 -0.52
N GLU A 176 -9.03 -29.02 -0.05
CA GLU A 176 -9.03 -30.37 -0.65
C GLU A 176 -9.80 -30.33 -1.98
N ILE A 177 -9.23 -30.95 -3.01
CA ILE A 177 -9.80 -30.99 -4.35
C ILE A 177 -10.00 -32.47 -4.72
N GLU A 178 -11.20 -32.83 -5.11
CA GLU A 178 -11.56 -34.20 -5.51
C GLU A 178 -11.20 -34.52 -6.98
N ILE A 179 -10.84 -33.51 -7.78
CA ILE A 179 -10.68 -33.62 -9.23
C ILE A 179 -9.22 -33.82 -9.62
N LYS A 180 -8.92 -34.74 -10.53
CA LYS A 180 -7.59 -34.92 -11.12
C LYS A 180 -7.32 -33.84 -12.16
N ALA A 181 -6.75 -32.73 -11.72
CA ALA A 181 -6.31 -31.62 -12.57
C ALA A 181 -4.88 -31.22 -12.20
N LYS A 182 -4.23 -30.42 -13.04
CA LYS A 182 -2.91 -29.82 -12.77
C LYS A 182 -3.04 -28.38 -12.25
N LYS A 183 -4.08 -27.68 -12.66
CA LYS A 183 -4.29 -26.26 -12.41
C LYS A 183 -5.78 -25.97 -12.21
N VAL A 184 -6.05 -25.06 -11.32
CA VAL A 184 -7.39 -24.52 -11.07
C VAL A 184 -7.35 -23.00 -11.04
N LYS A 185 -8.46 -22.38 -11.38
CA LYS A 185 -8.73 -21.00 -11.03
C LYS A 185 -9.63 -20.98 -9.81
N TRP A 186 -9.22 -20.32 -8.75
CA TRP A 186 -10.01 -20.18 -7.54
C TRP A 186 -10.55 -18.77 -7.41
N TYR A 187 -11.67 -18.64 -6.72
CA TYR A 187 -12.40 -17.41 -6.49
C TYR A 187 -12.64 -17.25 -5.00
N LEU A 188 -12.42 -16.05 -4.48
CA LEU A 188 -12.84 -15.66 -3.13
C LEU A 188 -14.18 -14.90 -3.25
N GLU A 189 -15.20 -15.40 -2.60
CA GLU A 189 -16.55 -14.82 -2.62
C GLU A 189 -16.93 -14.32 -1.22
N ASN A 190 -17.51 -13.11 -1.15
CA ASN A 190 -18.04 -12.55 0.09
C ASN A 190 -19.41 -13.13 0.43
N GLU A 191 -20.01 -12.68 1.54
CA GLU A 191 -21.33 -13.08 2.02
C GLU A 191 -22.49 -12.76 1.05
N ASN A 192 -22.28 -11.81 0.14
CA ASN A 192 -23.27 -11.42 -0.86
C ASN A 192 -23.12 -12.21 -2.18
N GLY A 193 -22.12 -13.10 -2.29
CA GLY A 193 -21.79 -13.83 -3.50
C GLY A 193 -20.97 -13.02 -4.52
N GLU A 194 -20.40 -11.87 -4.12
CA GLU A 194 -19.54 -11.07 -4.97
C GLU A 194 -18.12 -11.63 -4.96
N ILE A 195 -17.51 -11.73 -6.15
CA ILE A 195 -16.11 -12.16 -6.30
C ILE A 195 -15.17 -11.03 -5.89
N ILE A 196 -14.45 -11.25 -4.80
CA ILE A 196 -13.47 -10.30 -4.28
C ILE A 196 -12.15 -10.38 -5.07
N CYS A 197 -11.69 -11.60 -5.34
CA CYS A 197 -10.52 -11.84 -6.18
C CYS A 197 -10.54 -13.25 -6.77
N SER A 198 -9.74 -13.47 -7.81
CA SER A 198 -9.53 -14.79 -8.40
C SER A 198 -8.11 -14.91 -8.92
N TYR A 199 -7.51 -16.09 -8.78
CA TYR A 199 -6.17 -16.40 -9.27
C TYR A 199 -6.07 -17.86 -9.68
N ASP A 200 -5.10 -18.13 -10.54
CA ASP A 200 -4.72 -19.47 -10.94
C ASP A 200 -3.76 -20.08 -9.92
N SER A 201 -3.93 -21.37 -9.60
CA SER A 201 -3.02 -22.11 -8.74
C SER A 201 -2.77 -23.51 -9.25
N PHE A 202 -1.53 -23.99 -9.07
CA PHE A 202 -1.18 -25.38 -9.35
C PHE A 202 -1.63 -26.28 -8.20
N ILE A 203 -2.16 -27.44 -8.57
CA ILE A 203 -2.54 -28.48 -7.63
C ILE A 203 -1.30 -29.22 -7.16
N LYS A 204 -1.14 -29.33 -5.84
CA LYS A 204 -0.09 -30.10 -5.17
C LYS A 204 -0.65 -31.42 -4.63
N LYS A 205 0.20 -32.40 -4.43
CA LYS A 205 -0.15 -33.64 -3.71
C LYS A 205 0.47 -33.63 -2.32
N GLU A 206 -0.36 -33.75 -1.31
CA GLU A 206 0.06 -33.84 0.08
C GLU A 206 -0.73 -34.97 0.77
N ASN A 207 -0.01 -35.93 1.39
CA ASN A 207 -0.62 -37.08 2.09
C ASN A 207 -1.67 -37.86 1.25
N GLY A 208 -1.42 -38.02 -0.05
CA GLY A 208 -2.32 -38.72 -0.97
C GLY A 208 -3.53 -37.92 -1.45
N LYS A 209 -3.72 -36.70 -0.97
CA LYS A 209 -4.78 -35.79 -1.37
C LYS A 209 -4.26 -34.73 -2.34
N GLN A 210 -5.14 -34.25 -3.22
CA GLN A 210 -4.87 -33.09 -4.05
C GLN A 210 -5.28 -31.84 -3.27
N ILE A 211 -4.39 -30.86 -3.21
CA ILE A 211 -4.62 -29.62 -2.49
C ILE A 211 -4.20 -28.41 -3.35
N ILE A 212 -4.81 -27.27 -3.10
CA ILE A 212 -4.30 -25.95 -3.51
C ILE A 212 -3.88 -25.20 -2.25
N GLU A 213 -2.78 -24.48 -2.35
CA GLU A 213 -2.35 -23.54 -1.30
C GLU A 213 -2.68 -22.14 -1.77
N ILE A 214 -3.45 -21.44 -0.97
CA ILE A 214 -3.90 -20.07 -1.24
C ILE A 214 -3.35 -19.18 -0.14
N ASN A 215 -2.54 -18.21 -0.52
CA ASN A 215 -2.07 -17.18 0.40
C ASN A 215 -3.05 -16.01 0.35
N LEU A 216 -3.67 -15.71 1.47
CA LEU A 216 -4.60 -14.60 1.62
C LEU A 216 -4.19 -13.71 2.79
N PRO A 217 -4.45 -12.41 2.70
CA PRO A 217 -4.36 -11.51 3.84
C PRO A 217 -5.11 -12.05 5.05
N THR A 218 -4.58 -11.78 6.24
CA THR A 218 -5.15 -12.30 7.50
C THR A 218 -6.62 -11.92 7.66
N PHE A 219 -6.99 -10.70 7.25
CA PHE A 219 -8.37 -10.25 7.27
C PHE A 219 -9.29 -11.15 6.42
N TYR A 220 -8.90 -11.48 5.19
CA TYR A 220 -9.70 -12.34 4.30
C TYR A 220 -9.77 -13.77 4.83
N SER A 221 -8.66 -14.31 5.31
CA SER A 221 -8.64 -15.64 5.89
C SER A 221 -9.52 -15.75 7.14
N SER A 222 -9.63 -14.68 7.94
CA SER A 222 -10.52 -14.63 9.11
C SER A 222 -12.01 -14.68 8.70
N LYS A 223 -12.37 -14.03 7.59
CA LYS A 223 -13.74 -14.09 7.04
C LYS A 223 -14.11 -15.49 6.55
N ILE A 224 -13.15 -16.21 5.95
CA ILE A 224 -13.35 -17.61 5.54
C ILE A 224 -13.50 -18.52 6.77
N LYS A 225 -12.63 -18.39 7.76
CA LYS A 225 -12.68 -19.18 9.01
C LYS A 225 -14.00 -18.96 9.76
N SER A 226 -14.62 -17.80 9.66
CA SER A 226 -15.93 -17.49 10.24
C SER A 226 -17.13 -17.88 9.36
N ASN A 227 -16.90 -18.59 8.26
CA ASN A 227 -17.89 -18.99 7.26
C ASN A 227 -18.70 -17.83 6.63
N LYS A 228 -18.17 -16.60 6.70
CA LYS A 228 -18.79 -15.46 6.04
C LYS A 228 -18.42 -15.39 4.57
N TRP A 229 -17.18 -15.76 4.25
CA TRP A 229 -16.66 -15.81 2.88
C TRP A 229 -16.31 -17.25 2.51
N LYS A 230 -16.34 -17.57 1.23
CA LYS A 230 -16.03 -18.92 0.72
C LYS A 230 -15.04 -18.88 -0.42
N ILE A 231 -14.35 -20.00 -0.61
CA ILE A 231 -13.51 -20.25 -1.78
C ILE A 231 -14.26 -21.24 -2.67
N SER A 232 -14.42 -20.87 -3.92
CA SER A 232 -14.83 -21.76 -5.00
C SER A 232 -13.72 -21.91 -6.03
N TYR A 233 -13.78 -22.92 -6.89
CA TYR A 233 -12.76 -23.12 -7.92
C TYR A 233 -13.35 -23.78 -9.16
N GLU A 234 -12.72 -23.51 -10.29
CA GLU A 234 -12.94 -24.19 -11.56
C GLU A 234 -11.64 -24.83 -12.05
N VAL A 235 -11.76 -25.93 -12.76
CA VAL A 235 -10.61 -26.66 -13.32
C VAL A 235 -10.14 -25.96 -14.59
N LEU A 236 -8.85 -25.72 -14.65
CA LEU A 236 -8.16 -25.30 -15.87
C LEU A 236 -7.45 -26.53 -16.45
N GLU A 237 -7.56 -26.77 -17.75
CA GLU A 237 -6.94 -27.90 -18.45
C GLU A 237 -5.41 -27.97 -18.29
#